data_25a15c1d285608e9dcc6c23a86191d74
#
_entry.id   25a15c1d285608e9dcc6c23a86191d74
#
_cell.length_a   1.000
_cell.length_b   1.000
_cell.length_c   1.000
_cell.angle_alpha   90.00
_cell.angle_beta   90.00
_cell.angle_gamma   90.00
#
_symmetry.space_group_name_H-M   'P 1'
#
loop_
_entity.id
_entity.type
_entity.pdbx_description
1 polymer ?
#
loop_
_entity_poly.entity_id
_entity_poly.type
_entity_poly.pdbx_seq_one_letter_code
_entity_poly.pdbx_strand_id
1 'polypeptide(L)'
;MSFEAIALREKTGQTISGNGPITAVLVHGIPASWHDWDLLMPKLVEAGYHPSALDLLGHGDSYKPSDPDSYSADAAYEFLQKWLNSLELRTPLVLVGHSFGGHLSIRYALNNPQKVQSLILINPLLSFDQMSIFFRFLLARPALTAAVLDLSPLVLVRLFVWIGSLKIGKSGIRSALSHEELIKMALDYKRSSSNVVYYPRSVSEKLVNYHDVNVPTLLIWGKEDPVLSVAWFKKLCRELPKVTFREISAGHYPHRSNSDEVNEIILEFLKSIST
;
A
#
# COMPACT_ATOMS: atom_id res chain seq x y z
N MET A 1 14.96 -12.96 -21.27
CA MET A 1 14.91 -12.09 -20.09
C MET A 1 16.25 -11.40 -19.96
N SER A 2 16.30 -10.07 -19.78
CA SER A 2 17.57 -9.36 -19.55
C SER A 2 18.10 -9.69 -18.15
N PHE A 3 19.42 -9.61 -17.97
CA PHE A 3 20.06 -9.83 -16.65
C PHE A 3 19.50 -8.91 -15.57
N GLU A 4 19.12 -7.68 -15.94
CA GLU A 4 18.44 -6.72 -15.07
C GLU A 4 17.05 -7.20 -14.64
N ALA A 5 16.27 -7.84 -15.52
CA ALA A 5 14.94 -8.37 -15.18
C ALA A 5 15.03 -9.55 -14.21
N ILE A 6 16.06 -10.40 -14.34
CA ILE A 6 16.32 -11.51 -13.42
C ILE A 6 16.75 -10.98 -12.06
N ALA A 7 17.67 -10.02 -12.01
CA ALA A 7 18.11 -9.39 -10.76
C ALA A 7 16.98 -8.62 -10.07
N LEU A 8 16.05 -8.03 -10.83
CA LEU A 8 14.87 -7.37 -10.30
C LEU A 8 13.91 -8.39 -9.65
N ARG A 9 13.69 -9.53 -10.32
CA ARG A 9 12.80 -10.61 -9.81
C ARG A 9 13.33 -11.24 -8.52
N GLU A 10 14.63 -11.46 -8.41
CA GLU A 10 15.25 -12.12 -7.26
C GLU A 10 15.40 -11.22 -6.03
N LYS A 11 15.38 -9.88 -6.20
CA LYS A 11 15.69 -8.91 -5.14
C LYS A 11 14.52 -8.05 -4.69
N THR A 12 13.38 -8.07 -5.37
CA THR A 12 12.36 -7.03 -5.21
C THR A 12 10.99 -7.50 -4.74
N GLY A 13 10.85 -8.75 -4.36
CA GLY A 13 9.55 -9.19 -3.88
C GLY A 13 9.49 -10.66 -3.54
N GLN A 14 8.54 -11.04 -2.72
CA GLN A 14 8.23 -12.42 -2.43
C GLN A 14 6.99 -12.86 -3.19
N THR A 15 7.12 -14.00 -3.87
CA THR A 15 5.99 -14.73 -4.44
C THR A 15 5.78 -15.97 -3.59
N ILE A 16 4.60 -16.13 -3.01
CA ILE A 16 4.19 -17.39 -2.39
C ILE A 16 3.55 -18.23 -3.48
N SER A 17 4.05 -19.45 -3.69
CA SER A 17 3.54 -20.37 -4.71
C SER A 17 2.12 -20.82 -4.39
N GLY A 18 1.14 -20.21 -5.04
CA GLY A 18 -0.22 -20.71 -5.14
C GLY A 18 -0.46 -21.34 -6.52
N ASN A 19 -1.30 -22.35 -6.61
CA ASN A 19 -1.64 -22.98 -7.87
C ASN A 19 -2.83 -22.30 -8.57
N GLY A 20 -3.33 -21.19 -8.05
CA GLY A 20 -4.48 -20.47 -8.56
C GLY A 20 -4.26 -19.90 -9.97
N PRO A 21 -5.33 -19.78 -10.77
CA PRO A 21 -5.26 -19.25 -12.13
C PRO A 21 -5.11 -17.73 -12.20
N ILE A 22 -5.32 -17.02 -11.09
CA ILE A 22 -5.33 -15.55 -11.03
C ILE A 22 -4.23 -15.07 -10.09
N THR A 23 -3.42 -14.13 -10.57
CA THR A 23 -2.38 -13.50 -9.74
C THR A 23 -2.99 -12.36 -8.91
N ALA A 24 -2.77 -12.39 -7.59
CA ALA A 24 -3.07 -11.29 -6.69
C ALA A 24 -1.78 -10.51 -6.41
N VAL A 25 -1.69 -9.28 -6.92
CA VAL A 25 -0.55 -8.38 -6.74
C VAL A 25 -0.80 -7.48 -5.55
N LEU A 26 0.14 -7.46 -4.61
CA LEU A 26 0.03 -6.77 -3.33
C LEU A 26 1.07 -5.66 -3.25
N VAL A 27 0.61 -4.40 -3.10
CA VAL A 27 1.45 -3.19 -3.15
C VAL A 27 1.32 -2.42 -1.83
N HIS A 28 2.41 -2.42 -1.05
CA HIS A 28 2.45 -1.80 0.27
C HIS A 28 2.51 -0.25 0.22
N GLY A 29 2.34 0.40 1.37
CA GLY A 29 2.44 1.84 1.56
C GLY A 29 3.85 2.33 1.89
N ILE A 30 3.97 3.59 2.35
CA ILE A 30 5.21 4.24 2.77
C ILE A 30 5.24 4.41 4.28
N PRO A 31 6.38 4.18 4.89
CA PRO A 31 7.42 3.22 4.58
C PRO A 31 7.00 1.85 5.12
N ALA A 32 7.08 0.84 4.29
CA ALA A 32 6.67 -0.52 4.64
C ALA A 32 7.48 -1.52 3.79
N SER A 33 7.06 -2.76 3.73
CA SER A 33 7.63 -3.80 2.89
C SER A 33 6.55 -4.81 2.48
N TRP A 34 6.93 -5.81 1.67
CA TRP A 34 6.04 -6.92 1.34
C TRP A 34 5.48 -7.64 2.60
N HIS A 35 6.14 -7.51 3.76
CA HIS A 35 5.68 -8.05 5.04
C HIS A 35 4.34 -7.48 5.52
N ASP A 36 3.88 -6.36 4.97
CA ASP A 36 2.53 -5.85 5.23
C ASP A 36 1.45 -6.89 4.90
N TRP A 37 1.78 -7.84 4.03
CA TRP A 37 0.85 -8.84 3.49
C TRP A 37 1.02 -10.24 4.08
N ASP A 38 1.89 -10.42 5.09
CA ASP A 38 2.16 -11.73 5.74
C ASP A 38 0.89 -12.45 6.18
N LEU A 39 -0.14 -11.71 6.61
CA LEU A 39 -1.40 -12.26 7.10
C LEU A 39 -2.44 -12.48 6.00
N LEU A 40 -2.35 -11.77 4.87
CA LEU A 40 -3.28 -11.90 3.74
C LEU A 40 -2.82 -12.96 2.73
N MET A 41 -1.51 -13.03 2.45
CA MET A 41 -1.00 -13.92 1.38
C MET A 41 -1.39 -15.40 1.60
N PRO A 42 -1.27 -16.00 2.79
CA PRO A 42 -1.71 -17.37 3.01
C PRO A 42 -3.21 -17.58 2.75
N LYS A 43 -4.04 -16.59 3.11
CA LYS A 43 -5.49 -16.63 2.89
C LYS A 43 -5.86 -16.57 1.42
N LEU A 44 -5.12 -15.80 0.62
CA LEU A 44 -5.28 -15.77 -0.83
C LEU A 44 -4.89 -17.11 -1.47
N VAL A 45 -3.82 -17.77 -0.99
CA VAL A 45 -3.45 -19.12 -1.45
C VAL A 45 -4.55 -20.12 -1.13
N GLU A 46 -5.08 -20.13 0.10
CA GLU A 46 -6.20 -20.97 0.52
C GLU A 46 -7.46 -20.73 -0.36
N ALA A 47 -7.66 -19.49 -0.79
CA ALA A 47 -8.77 -19.11 -1.69
C ALA A 47 -8.50 -19.39 -3.19
N GLY A 48 -7.37 -19.99 -3.52
CA GLY A 48 -7.04 -20.40 -4.90
C GLY A 48 -6.42 -19.29 -5.76
N TYR A 49 -5.84 -18.27 -5.16
CA TYR A 49 -5.08 -17.23 -5.86
C TYR A 49 -3.57 -17.51 -5.84
N HIS A 50 -2.83 -16.78 -6.69
CA HIS A 50 -1.37 -16.76 -6.72
C HIS A 50 -0.88 -15.39 -6.24
N PRO A 51 -0.66 -15.17 -4.92
CA PRO A 51 -0.24 -13.87 -4.40
C PRO A 51 1.22 -13.57 -4.75
N SER A 52 1.48 -12.33 -5.13
CA SER A 52 2.80 -11.77 -5.37
C SER A 52 2.89 -10.39 -4.73
N ALA A 53 3.82 -10.18 -3.82
CA ALA A 53 4.07 -8.91 -3.17
C ALA A 53 5.47 -8.41 -3.50
N LEU A 54 5.64 -7.09 -3.64
CA LEU A 54 6.92 -6.47 -3.89
C LEU A 54 7.34 -5.55 -2.75
N ASP A 55 8.65 -5.32 -2.65
CA ASP A 55 9.19 -4.12 -2.01
C ASP A 55 9.26 -3.01 -3.05
N LEU A 56 8.60 -1.89 -2.82
CA LEU A 56 8.67 -0.72 -3.71
C LEU A 56 10.10 -0.14 -3.78
N LEU A 57 10.38 0.63 -4.81
CA LEU A 57 11.64 1.35 -4.93
C LEU A 57 11.97 2.08 -3.62
N GLY A 58 13.18 1.90 -3.11
CA GLY A 58 13.61 2.50 -1.84
C GLY A 58 13.21 1.74 -0.58
N HIS A 59 12.48 0.63 -0.68
CA HIS A 59 11.96 -0.13 0.47
C HIS A 59 12.59 -1.53 0.55
N GLY A 60 12.55 -2.12 1.75
CA GLY A 60 12.91 -3.52 2.01
C GLY A 60 14.22 -3.94 1.36
N ASP A 61 14.17 -4.94 0.49
CA ASP A 61 15.33 -5.46 -0.26
C ASP A 61 15.45 -4.88 -1.68
N SER A 62 14.51 -4.00 -2.09
CA SER A 62 14.56 -3.31 -3.38
C SER A 62 15.67 -2.28 -3.47
N TYR A 63 16.00 -1.91 -4.72
CA TYR A 63 16.98 -0.86 -5.01
C TYR A 63 16.65 0.45 -4.31
N LYS A 64 17.66 1.10 -3.74
CA LYS A 64 17.55 2.34 -2.98
C LYS A 64 18.45 3.41 -3.62
N PRO A 65 17.90 4.23 -4.54
CA PRO A 65 18.64 5.35 -5.11
C PRO A 65 19.16 6.28 -4.00
N SER A 66 20.37 6.81 -4.17
CA SER A 66 20.91 7.84 -3.25
C SER A 66 20.36 9.22 -3.56
N ASP A 67 19.96 9.46 -4.81
CA ASP A 67 19.40 10.73 -5.26
C ASP A 67 17.93 10.86 -4.84
N PRO A 68 17.57 11.88 -4.03
CA PRO A 68 16.19 12.15 -3.61
C PRO A 68 15.22 12.37 -4.77
N ASP A 69 15.66 12.91 -5.91
CA ASP A 69 14.82 13.17 -7.08
C ASP A 69 14.30 11.86 -7.73
N SER A 70 14.92 10.73 -7.41
CA SER A 70 14.46 9.40 -7.80
C SER A 70 13.20 8.93 -7.06
N TYR A 71 12.75 9.68 -6.02
CA TYR A 71 11.61 9.28 -5.17
C TYR A 71 10.35 10.07 -5.52
N SER A 72 9.83 9.84 -6.71
CA SER A 72 8.53 10.36 -7.16
C SER A 72 7.50 9.27 -7.39
N ALA A 73 6.21 9.62 -7.39
CA ALA A 73 5.13 8.68 -7.69
C ALA A 73 5.28 8.07 -9.09
N ASP A 74 5.85 8.83 -10.04
CA ASP A 74 6.12 8.33 -11.40
C ASP A 74 7.24 7.29 -11.39
N ALA A 75 8.35 7.56 -10.69
CA ALA A 75 9.46 6.60 -10.58
C ALA A 75 9.03 5.29 -9.88
N ALA A 76 8.22 5.40 -8.82
CA ALA A 76 7.65 4.23 -8.14
C ALA A 76 6.70 3.45 -9.05
N TYR A 77 5.90 4.15 -9.86
CA TYR A 77 4.99 3.52 -10.82
C TYR A 77 5.74 2.81 -11.94
N GLU A 78 6.77 3.43 -12.51
CA GLU A 78 7.63 2.78 -13.50
C GLU A 78 8.34 1.53 -12.93
N PHE A 79 8.80 1.62 -11.68
CA PHE A 79 9.39 0.49 -10.97
C PHE A 79 8.38 -0.67 -10.82
N LEU A 80 7.15 -0.38 -10.37
CA LEU A 80 6.07 -1.35 -10.30
C LEU A 80 5.80 -1.99 -11.65
N GLN A 81 5.70 -1.20 -12.74
CA GLN A 81 5.47 -1.71 -14.09
C GLN A 81 6.62 -2.63 -14.56
N LYS A 82 7.88 -2.25 -14.33
CA LYS A 82 9.04 -3.07 -14.67
C LYS A 82 9.01 -4.41 -13.93
N TRP A 83 8.68 -4.37 -12.63
CA TRP A 83 8.55 -5.58 -11.83
C TRP A 83 7.42 -6.48 -12.35
N LEU A 84 6.23 -5.94 -12.58
CA LEU A 84 5.10 -6.69 -13.14
C LEU A 84 5.43 -7.32 -14.50
N ASN A 85 6.13 -6.60 -15.36
CA ASN A 85 6.55 -7.11 -16.67
C ASN A 85 7.65 -8.19 -16.57
N SER A 86 8.37 -8.28 -15.45
CA SER A 86 9.36 -9.33 -15.20
C SER A 86 8.77 -10.64 -14.70
N LEU A 87 7.49 -10.61 -14.25
CA LEU A 87 6.78 -11.77 -13.74
C LEU A 87 6.01 -12.50 -14.85
N GLU A 88 5.87 -13.81 -14.71
CA GLU A 88 4.92 -14.61 -15.50
C GLU A 88 3.53 -14.48 -14.89
N LEU A 89 2.89 -13.34 -15.14
CA LEU A 89 1.60 -13.03 -14.55
C LEU A 89 0.48 -13.85 -15.18
N ARG A 90 -0.35 -14.38 -14.31
CA ARG A 90 -1.64 -14.97 -14.70
C ARG A 90 -2.69 -13.88 -14.70
N THR A 91 -3.07 -13.43 -15.88
CA THR A 91 -4.06 -12.38 -16.07
C THR A 91 -5.47 -12.95 -16.29
N PRO A 92 -6.52 -12.22 -15.90
CA PRO A 92 -6.49 -10.86 -15.32
C PRO A 92 -6.04 -10.86 -13.84
N LEU A 93 -5.48 -9.72 -13.37
CA LEU A 93 -4.91 -9.55 -12.05
C LEU A 93 -5.94 -9.07 -11.03
N VAL A 94 -5.79 -9.50 -9.78
CA VAL A 94 -6.33 -8.80 -8.60
C VAL A 94 -5.24 -7.87 -8.08
N LEU A 95 -5.52 -6.57 -7.96
CA LEU A 95 -4.58 -5.60 -7.37
C LEU A 95 -5.04 -5.23 -5.96
N VAL A 96 -4.15 -5.36 -4.97
CA VAL A 96 -4.37 -4.93 -3.59
C VAL A 96 -3.36 -3.86 -3.25
N GLY A 97 -3.81 -2.66 -2.90
CA GLY A 97 -2.93 -1.55 -2.58
C GLY A 97 -3.29 -0.87 -1.27
N HIS A 98 -2.28 -0.69 -0.40
CA HIS A 98 -2.40 0.09 0.82
C HIS A 98 -1.76 1.46 0.66
N SER A 99 -2.43 2.52 1.12
CA SER A 99 -1.89 3.89 1.18
C SER A 99 -1.29 4.32 -0.17
N PHE A 100 0.01 4.59 -0.27
CA PHE A 100 0.72 4.91 -1.51
C PHE A 100 0.63 3.78 -2.54
N GLY A 101 0.69 2.51 -2.11
CA GLY A 101 0.45 1.35 -2.98
C GLY A 101 -0.95 1.37 -3.61
N GLY A 102 -1.95 1.92 -2.90
CA GLY A 102 -3.29 2.15 -3.45
C GLY A 102 -3.27 3.14 -4.62
N HIS A 103 -2.51 4.25 -4.52
CA HIS A 103 -2.30 5.17 -5.64
C HIS A 103 -1.71 4.49 -6.87
N LEU A 104 -0.64 3.71 -6.66
CA LEU A 104 0.03 3.00 -7.75
C LEU A 104 -0.88 1.95 -8.40
N SER A 105 -1.68 1.24 -7.59
CA SER A 105 -2.65 0.23 -8.05
C SER A 105 -3.77 0.85 -8.91
N ILE A 106 -4.31 2.01 -8.50
CA ILE A 106 -5.30 2.75 -9.30
C ILE A 106 -4.69 3.16 -10.65
N ARG A 107 -3.49 3.75 -10.64
CA ARG A 107 -2.80 4.13 -11.88
C ARG A 107 -2.59 2.94 -12.81
N TYR A 108 -2.22 1.78 -12.26
CA TYR A 108 -2.04 0.58 -13.07
C TYR A 108 -3.36 0.09 -13.67
N ALA A 109 -4.44 0.08 -12.90
CA ALA A 109 -5.77 -0.31 -13.37
C ALA A 109 -6.30 0.63 -14.47
N LEU A 110 -6.06 1.94 -14.36
CA LEU A 110 -6.42 2.93 -15.39
C LEU A 110 -5.64 2.72 -16.69
N ASN A 111 -4.34 2.45 -16.59
CA ASN A 111 -3.48 2.30 -17.77
C ASN A 111 -3.57 0.90 -18.42
N ASN A 112 -4.10 -0.10 -17.69
CA ASN A 112 -4.18 -1.49 -18.14
C ASN A 112 -5.52 -2.14 -17.76
N PRO A 113 -6.67 -1.54 -18.09
CA PRO A 113 -7.98 -2.00 -17.61
C PRO A 113 -8.29 -3.44 -18.02
N GLN A 114 -7.82 -3.88 -19.19
CA GLN A 114 -8.02 -5.25 -19.69
C GLN A 114 -7.18 -6.31 -18.93
N LYS A 115 -6.16 -5.89 -18.19
CA LYS A 115 -5.31 -6.79 -17.40
C LYS A 115 -5.75 -6.92 -15.94
N VAL A 116 -6.70 -6.11 -15.48
CA VAL A 116 -7.12 -6.04 -14.09
C VAL A 116 -8.54 -6.53 -13.94
N GLN A 117 -8.72 -7.59 -13.15
CA GLN A 117 -10.02 -8.15 -12.81
C GLN A 117 -10.71 -7.30 -11.74
N SER A 118 -9.98 -6.92 -10.72
CA SER A 118 -10.50 -6.15 -9.59
C SER A 118 -9.41 -5.39 -8.86
N LEU A 119 -9.84 -4.35 -8.13
CA LEU A 119 -9.00 -3.46 -7.37
C LEU A 119 -9.45 -3.45 -5.90
N ILE A 120 -8.53 -3.64 -4.98
CA ILE A 120 -8.75 -3.59 -3.54
C ILE A 120 -7.87 -2.47 -2.97
N LEU A 121 -8.52 -1.47 -2.41
CA LEU A 121 -7.88 -0.26 -1.90
C LEU A 121 -8.06 -0.17 -0.40
N ILE A 122 -6.96 -0.10 0.33
CA ILE A 122 -6.96 0.02 1.79
C ILE A 122 -6.35 1.37 2.15
N ASN A 123 -7.15 2.29 2.71
CA ASN A 123 -6.72 3.65 3.07
C ASN A 123 -5.82 4.30 1.98
N PRO A 124 -6.25 4.39 0.70
CA PRO A 124 -5.37 4.83 -0.38
C PRO A 124 -4.96 6.30 -0.25
N LEU A 125 -3.66 6.58 -0.48
CA LEU A 125 -3.12 7.94 -0.58
C LEU A 125 -3.31 8.45 -2.01
N LEU A 126 -4.10 9.51 -2.20
CA LEU A 126 -4.47 10.01 -3.53
C LEU A 126 -4.00 11.45 -3.77
N SER A 127 -3.67 12.16 -2.70
CA SER A 127 -3.13 13.52 -2.75
C SER A 127 -2.36 13.82 -1.47
N PHE A 128 -1.31 14.64 -1.58
CA PHE A 128 -0.62 15.16 -0.41
C PHE A 128 -1.56 15.92 0.54
N ASP A 129 -2.55 16.62 -0.01
CA ASP A 129 -3.53 17.38 0.77
C ASP A 129 -4.50 16.52 1.59
N GLN A 130 -4.59 15.24 1.28
CA GLN A 130 -5.36 14.25 2.04
C GLN A 130 -4.75 13.97 3.41
N MET A 131 -3.44 14.16 3.55
CA MET A 131 -2.73 13.89 4.79
C MET A 131 -3.14 14.87 5.89
N SER A 132 -3.18 14.40 7.13
CA SER A 132 -3.45 15.25 8.27
C SER A 132 -2.39 16.35 8.41
N ILE A 133 -2.76 17.47 9.05
CA ILE A 133 -1.87 18.64 9.22
C ILE A 133 -0.53 18.25 9.86
N PHE A 134 -0.54 17.31 10.80
CA PHE A 134 0.67 16.83 11.46
C PHE A 134 1.63 16.18 10.46
N PHE A 135 1.16 15.25 9.64
CA PHE A 135 1.99 14.58 8.63
C PHE A 135 2.40 15.51 7.49
N ARG A 136 1.52 16.43 7.10
CA ARG A 136 1.87 17.47 6.11
C ARG A 136 3.00 18.37 6.61
N PHE A 137 2.94 18.80 7.87
CA PHE A 137 4.00 19.59 8.49
C PHE A 137 5.32 18.82 8.57
N LEU A 138 5.27 17.56 8.99
CA LEU A 138 6.44 16.69 9.06
C LEU A 138 7.12 16.53 7.69
N LEU A 139 6.31 16.35 6.65
CA LEU A 139 6.79 16.13 5.27
C LEU A 139 6.96 17.44 4.46
N ALA A 140 6.70 18.61 5.06
CA ALA A 140 6.90 19.90 4.40
C ALA A 140 8.34 20.15 3.98
N ARG A 141 9.30 19.60 4.74
CA ARG A 141 10.75 19.68 4.48
C ARG A 141 11.35 18.27 4.41
N PRO A 142 11.14 17.56 3.29
CA PRO A 142 11.49 16.14 3.20
C PRO A 142 12.98 15.86 3.42
N ALA A 143 13.89 16.76 3.01
CA ALA A 143 15.33 16.62 3.26
C ALA A 143 15.65 16.60 4.78
N LEU A 144 14.99 17.47 5.56
CA LEU A 144 15.16 17.50 7.01
C LEU A 144 14.56 16.23 7.64
N THR A 145 13.38 15.83 7.20
CA THR A 145 12.71 14.62 7.69
C THR A 145 13.55 13.37 7.38
N ALA A 146 14.11 13.26 6.17
CA ALA A 146 14.99 12.17 5.80
C ALA A 146 16.23 12.11 6.72
N ALA A 147 16.92 13.25 6.92
CA ALA A 147 18.09 13.32 7.80
C ALA A 147 17.76 12.95 9.27
N VAL A 148 16.59 13.38 9.77
CA VAL A 148 16.12 12.99 11.10
C VAL A 148 15.85 11.49 11.19
N LEU A 149 15.23 10.89 10.17
CA LEU A 149 14.94 9.44 10.15
C LEU A 149 16.23 8.61 10.06
N ASP A 150 17.23 9.04 9.29
CA ASP A 150 18.53 8.36 9.21
C ASP A 150 19.24 8.29 10.57
N LEU A 151 19.21 9.40 11.30
CA LEU A 151 19.84 9.51 12.62
C LEU A 151 18.97 8.94 13.74
N SER A 152 17.68 8.67 13.49
CA SER A 152 16.74 8.23 14.54
C SER A 152 17.06 6.80 14.99
N PRO A 153 17.22 6.56 16.31
CA PRO A 153 17.28 5.20 16.83
C PRO A 153 15.95 4.47 16.65
N LEU A 154 15.98 3.15 16.64
CA LEU A 154 14.79 2.29 16.39
C LEU A 154 13.60 2.64 17.31
N VAL A 155 13.88 3.08 18.54
CA VAL A 155 12.82 3.46 19.49
C VAL A 155 12.00 4.66 19.01
N LEU A 156 12.62 5.63 18.35
CA LEU A 156 11.92 6.79 17.78
C LEU A 156 11.13 6.40 16.51
N VAL A 157 11.70 5.55 15.67
CA VAL A 157 10.99 5.00 14.51
C VAL A 157 9.77 4.21 14.98
N ARG A 158 9.90 3.39 16.03
CA ARG A 158 8.78 2.66 16.63
C ARG A 158 7.69 3.60 17.18
N LEU A 159 8.07 4.71 17.79
CA LEU A 159 7.13 5.75 18.25
C LEU A 159 6.36 6.35 17.05
N PHE A 160 7.05 6.61 15.94
CA PHE A 160 6.43 7.12 14.72
C PHE A 160 5.41 6.13 14.12
N VAL A 161 5.77 4.84 14.03
CA VAL A 161 4.87 3.77 13.61
C VAL A 161 3.66 3.68 14.55
N TRP A 162 3.90 3.77 15.86
CA TRP A 162 2.85 3.76 16.86
C TRP A 162 1.87 4.91 16.66
N ILE A 163 2.34 6.14 16.39
CA ILE A 163 1.49 7.30 16.08
C ILE A 163 0.61 7.01 14.86
N GLY A 164 1.19 6.47 13.76
CA GLY A 164 0.44 6.10 12.55
C GLY A 164 -0.58 4.97 12.77
N SER A 165 -0.38 4.14 13.80
CA SER A 165 -1.29 3.04 14.14
C SER A 165 -2.41 3.42 15.11
N LEU A 166 -2.41 4.67 15.62
CA LEU A 166 -3.40 5.10 16.61
C LEU A 166 -4.81 5.08 16.01
N LYS A 167 -5.75 4.65 16.85
CA LYS A 167 -7.18 4.89 16.67
C LYS A 167 -7.53 6.10 17.53
N ILE A 168 -8.00 7.16 16.90
CA ILE A 168 -8.41 8.39 17.59
C ILE A 168 -9.93 8.50 17.49
N GLY A 169 -10.66 8.02 18.49
CA GLY A 169 -12.12 7.99 18.50
C GLY A 169 -12.72 8.39 19.85
N LYS A 170 -14.05 8.30 19.95
CA LYS A 170 -14.80 8.63 21.19
C LYS A 170 -14.37 7.82 22.41
N SER A 171 -13.80 6.63 22.21
CA SER A 171 -13.27 5.73 23.24
C SER A 171 -11.82 6.03 23.65
N GLY A 172 -11.25 7.14 23.21
CA GLY A 172 -9.89 7.57 23.51
C GLY A 172 -8.87 7.22 22.43
N ILE A 173 -7.58 7.32 22.78
CA ILE A 173 -6.45 7.05 21.88
C ILE A 173 -5.90 5.67 22.23
N ARG A 174 -5.84 4.77 21.26
CA ARG A 174 -5.31 3.41 21.42
C ARG A 174 -4.46 3.03 20.20
N SER A 175 -3.35 2.30 20.42
CA SER A 175 -2.74 1.55 19.33
C SER A 175 -3.49 0.24 19.13
N ALA A 176 -3.75 -0.11 17.89
CA ALA A 176 -4.35 -1.39 17.55
C ALA A 176 -3.30 -2.47 17.23
N LEU A 177 -2.04 -2.07 17.07
CA LEU A 177 -0.93 -2.98 16.83
C LEU A 177 -0.34 -3.50 18.13
N SER A 178 0.03 -4.76 18.16
CA SER A 178 0.78 -5.38 19.25
C SER A 178 2.20 -4.79 19.35
N HIS A 179 2.84 -5.01 20.49
CA HIS A 179 4.24 -4.58 20.69
C HIS A 179 5.19 -5.24 19.67
N GLU A 180 4.98 -6.50 19.36
CA GLU A 180 5.77 -7.27 18.40
C GLU A 180 5.62 -6.71 16.99
N GLU A 181 4.39 -6.44 16.56
CA GLU A 181 4.12 -5.84 15.26
C GLU A 181 4.72 -4.44 15.13
N LEU A 182 4.67 -3.62 16.19
CA LEU A 182 5.31 -2.31 16.19
C LEU A 182 6.83 -2.41 16.01
N ILE A 183 7.48 -3.42 16.61
CA ILE A 183 8.91 -3.67 16.42
C ILE A 183 9.17 -4.12 14.97
N LYS A 184 8.40 -5.10 14.48
CA LYS A 184 8.54 -5.63 13.11
C LYS A 184 8.41 -4.51 12.08
N MET A 185 7.36 -3.71 12.16
CA MET A 185 7.17 -2.58 11.27
C MET A 185 8.27 -1.55 11.39
N ALA A 186 8.74 -1.22 12.60
CA ALA A 186 9.84 -0.27 12.78
C ALA A 186 11.16 -0.78 12.18
N LEU A 187 11.41 -2.08 12.20
CA LEU A 187 12.56 -2.68 11.51
C LEU A 187 12.41 -2.57 9.99
N ASP A 188 11.23 -2.82 9.42
CA ASP A 188 10.97 -2.62 7.99
C ASP A 188 11.16 -1.16 7.57
N TYR A 189 10.72 -0.20 8.41
CA TYR A 189 11.01 1.22 8.21
C TYR A 189 12.51 1.51 8.14
N LYS A 190 13.31 0.91 9.05
CA LYS A 190 14.78 1.08 9.06
C LYS A 190 15.47 0.41 7.87
N ARG A 191 14.82 -0.55 7.22
CA ARG A 191 15.30 -1.17 5.97
C ARG A 191 14.96 -0.35 4.74
N SER A 192 14.06 0.63 4.87
CA SER A 192 13.73 1.57 3.80
C SER A 192 14.72 2.73 3.75
N SER A 193 14.94 3.31 2.58
CA SER A 193 15.65 4.58 2.42
C SER A 193 14.85 5.70 3.11
N SER A 194 15.51 6.58 3.82
CA SER A 194 14.87 7.78 4.37
C SER A 194 14.27 8.69 3.28
N ASN A 195 14.80 8.62 2.05
CA ASN A 195 14.29 9.38 0.91
C ASN A 195 12.87 8.99 0.48
N VAL A 196 12.30 7.86 0.97
CA VAL A 196 10.89 7.51 0.68
C VAL A 196 9.91 8.59 1.17
N VAL A 197 10.32 9.49 2.05
CA VAL A 197 9.52 10.63 2.53
C VAL A 197 9.23 11.69 1.44
N TYR A 198 9.90 11.61 0.28
CA TYR A 198 9.61 12.48 -0.86
C TYR A 198 8.38 12.04 -1.65
N TYR A 199 8.03 10.74 -1.65
CA TYR A 199 6.91 10.20 -2.42
C TYR A 199 5.57 10.92 -2.20
N PRO A 200 5.11 11.19 -0.96
CA PRO A 200 3.79 11.77 -0.75
C PRO A 200 3.57 13.11 -1.45
N ARG A 201 4.64 13.91 -1.59
CA ARG A 201 4.56 15.24 -2.22
C ARG A 201 4.35 15.19 -3.74
N SER A 202 4.72 14.09 -4.36
CA SER A 202 4.54 13.87 -5.80
C SER A 202 3.18 13.23 -6.14
N VAL A 203 2.42 12.82 -5.13
CA VAL A 203 1.07 12.26 -5.33
C VAL A 203 0.07 13.39 -5.58
N SER A 204 -0.62 13.35 -6.71
CA SER A 204 -1.64 14.31 -7.08
C SER A 204 -2.89 13.62 -7.61
N GLU A 205 -4.07 14.04 -7.12
CA GLU A 205 -5.35 13.57 -7.63
C GLU A 205 -5.60 13.98 -9.10
N LYS A 206 -4.93 15.04 -9.57
CA LYS A 206 -5.06 15.50 -10.97
C LYS A 206 -4.58 14.46 -11.99
N LEU A 207 -3.79 13.49 -11.56
CA LEU A 207 -3.26 12.43 -12.41
C LEU A 207 -4.21 11.22 -12.51
N VAL A 208 -5.34 11.23 -11.79
CA VAL A 208 -6.25 10.08 -11.68
C VAL A 208 -7.68 10.54 -11.85
N ASN A 209 -8.32 10.14 -12.95
CA ASN A 209 -9.77 10.28 -13.10
C ASN A 209 -10.44 9.02 -12.57
N TYR A 210 -10.99 9.09 -11.36
CA TYR A 210 -11.61 7.93 -10.68
C TYR A 210 -12.83 7.37 -11.43
N HIS A 211 -13.54 8.20 -12.21
CA HIS A 211 -14.67 7.78 -13.03
C HIS A 211 -14.27 6.79 -14.15
N ASP A 212 -13.00 6.79 -14.54
CA ASP A 212 -12.49 5.89 -15.57
C ASP A 212 -12.04 4.52 -15.00
N VAL A 213 -12.09 4.32 -13.67
CA VAL A 213 -11.81 3.05 -13.02
C VAL A 213 -13.02 2.11 -13.20
N ASN A 214 -13.05 1.38 -14.30
CA ASN A 214 -14.18 0.54 -14.69
C ASN A 214 -14.14 -0.92 -14.19
N VAL A 215 -13.18 -1.25 -13.31
CA VAL A 215 -13.08 -2.56 -12.70
C VAL A 215 -13.84 -2.61 -11.36
N PRO A 216 -14.39 -3.78 -10.96
CA PRO A 216 -14.92 -3.96 -9.61
C PRO A 216 -13.90 -3.53 -8.55
N THR A 217 -14.29 -2.63 -7.66
CA THR A 217 -13.38 -2.05 -6.67
C THR A 217 -13.91 -2.23 -5.26
N LEU A 218 -13.10 -2.80 -4.38
CA LEU A 218 -13.33 -2.81 -2.94
C LEU A 218 -12.54 -1.68 -2.29
N LEU A 219 -13.21 -0.80 -1.57
CA LEU A 219 -12.60 0.28 -0.79
C LEU A 219 -12.78 0.01 0.71
N ILE A 220 -11.69 -0.24 1.41
CA ILE A 220 -11.65 -0.42 2.88
C ILE A 220 -11.03 0.82 3.51
N TRP A 221 -11.67 1.34 4.56
CA TRP A 221 -11.18 2.53 5.27
C TRP A 221 -11.30 2.41 6.79
N GLY A 222 -10.20 2.70 7.48
CA GLY A 222 -10.18 2.84 8.94
C GLY A 222 -10.77 4.20 9.36
N LYS A 223 -11.88 4.18 10.12
CA LYS A 223 -12.59 5.39 10.56
C LYS A 223 -11.74 6.36 11.37
N GLU A 224 -10.81 5.82 12.12
CA GLU A 224 -9.93 6.55 13.02
C GLU A 224 -8.53 6.75 12.45
N ASP A 225 -8.38 6.81 11.11
CA ASP A 225 -7.09 7.02 10.44
C ASP A 225 -6.48 8.39 10.84
N PRO A 226 -5.32 8.41 11.55
CA PRO A 226 -4.68 9.65 11.96
C PRO A 226 -3.79 10.24 10.86
N VAL A 227 -3.54 9.48 9.78
CA VAL A 227 -2.64 9.86 8.68
C VAL A 227 -3.44 10.53 7.57
N LEU A 228 -4.52 9.88 7.12
CA LEU A 228 -5.33 10.30 5.97
C LEU A 228 -6.74 10.70 6.40
N SER A 229 -7.24 11.81 5.84
CA SER A 229 -8.58 12.31 6.14
C SER A 229 -9.67 11.40 5.58
N VAL A 230 -10.61 11.00 6.45
CA VAL A 230 -11.79 10.20 6.08
C VAL A 230 -12.73 10.89 5.08
N ALA A 231 -12.61 12.20 4.90
CA ALA A 231 -13.40 12.93 3.90
C ALA A 231 -13.15 12.40 2.47
N TRP A 232 -11.95 11.88 2.21
CA TRP A 232 -11.58 11.27 0.92
C TRP A 232 -12.27 9.92 0.69
N PHE A 233 -12.52 9.16 1.74
CA PHE A 233 -13.33 7.94 1.62
C PHE A 233 -14.70 8.24 1.02
N LYS A 234 -15.41 9.26 1.56
CA LYS A 234 -16.72 9.67 1.04
C LYS A 234 -16.67 10.18 -0.41
N LYS A 235 -15.55 10.82 -0.79
CA LYS A 235 -15.31 11.25 -2.16
C LYS A 235 -15.19 10.04 -3.09
N LEU A 236 -14.33 9.08 -2.77
CA LEU A 236 -14.12 7.87 -3.56
C LEU A 236 -15.37 7.01 -3.69
N CYS A 237 -16.18 6.88 -2.63
CA CYS A 237 -17.45 6.15 -2.69
C CYS A 237 -18.44 6.74 -3.71
N ARG A 238 -18.29 8.03 -4.06
CA ARG A 238 -19.14 8.70 -5.06
C ARG A 238 -18.55 8.69 -6.46
N GLU A 239 -17.24 8.70 -6.57
CA GLU A 239 -16.53 8.88 -7.84
C GLU A 239 -16.12 7.57 -8.51
N LEU A 240 -15.98 6.48 -7.76
CA LEU A 240 -15.69 5.15 -8.30
C LEU A 240 -16.98 4.47 -8.80
N PRO A 241 -17.09 4.12 -10.10
CA PRO A 241 -18.36 3.63 -10.67
C PRO A 241 -18.83 2.27 -10.14
N LYS A 242 -17.89 1.37 -9.81
CA LYS A 242 -18.17 -0.01 -9.40
C LYS A 242 -17.56 -0.29 -8.03
N VAL A 243 -17.88 0.54 -7.03
CA VAL A 243 -17.30 0.44 -5.70
C VAL A 243 -18.20 -0.31 -4.71
N THR A 244 -17.63 -1.32 -4.08
CA THR A 244 -18.09 -1.86 -2.79
C THR A 244 -17.22 -1.24 -1.70
N PHE A 245 -17.79 -0.69 -0.66
CA PHE A 245 -17.03 -0.04 0.39
C PHE A 245 -17.29 -0.61 1.76
N ARG A 246 -16.29 -0.61 2.62
CA ARG A 246 -16.34 -1.02 4.02
C ARG A 246 -15.57 -0.01 4.87
N GLU A 247 -16.23 0.55 5.84
CA GLU A 247 -15.65 1.42 6.84
C GLU A 247 -15.56 0.64 8.15
N ILE A 248 -14.34 0.47 8.67
CA ILE A 248 -14.06 -0.36 9.84
C ILE A 248 -13.45 0.47 10.97
N SER A 249 -13.58 -0.02 12.22
CA SER A 249 -12.96 0.62 13.38
C SER A 249 -11.47 0.30 13.43
N ALA A 250 -10.67 1.10 12.72
CA ALA A 250 -9.23 0.93 12.57
C ALA A 250 -8.54 2.27 12.32
N GLY A 251 -7.21 2.32 12.56
CA GLY A 251 -6.33 3.41 12.16
C GLY A 251 -5.87 3.28 10.70
N HIS A 252 -4.63 3.73 10.41
CA HIS A 252 -4.07 3.74 9.06
C HIS A 252 -3.70 2.35 8.52
N TYR A 253 -3.50 1.35 9.40
CA TYR A 253 -3.06 0.00 9.04
C TYR A 253 -4.12 -1.07 9.35
N PRO A 254 -5.35 -1.00 8.76
CA PRO A 254 -6.41 -1.94 9.07
C PRO A 254 -6.07 -3.39 8.73
N HIS A 255 -5.33 -3.62 7.64
CA HIS A 255 -4.86 -4.95 7.21
C HIS A 255 -3.87 -5.60 8.18
N ARG A 256 -3.30 -4.82 9.12
CA ARG A 256 -2.43 -5.31 10.20
C ARG A 256 -3.17 -5.39 11.53
N SER A 257 -3.88 -4.32 11.89
CA SER A 257 -4.52 -4.19 13.20
C SER A 257 -5.83 -4.94 13.33
N ASN A 258 -6.50 -5.20 12.22
CA ASN A 258 -7.80 -5.87 12.09
C ASN A 258 -7.73 -6.92 10.98
N SER A 259 -6.62 -7.66 10.92
CA SER A 259 -6.29 -8.54 9.79
C SER A 259 -7.38 -9.57 9.49
N ASP A 260 -7.97 -10.21 10.51
CA ASP A 260 -9.01 -11.22 10.31
C ASP A 260 -10.23 -10.62 9.64
N GLU A 261 -10.74 -9.48 10.15
CA GLU A 261 -11.89 -8.76 9.57
C GLU A 261 -11.60 -8.30 8.14
N VAL A 262 -10.41 -7.73 7.89
CA VAL A 262 -10.02 -7.24 6.56
C VAL A 262 -9.85 -8.39 5.58
N ASN A 263 -9.22 -9.49 5.98
CA ASN A 263 -9.05 -10.67 5.15
C ASN A 263 -10.40 -11.29 4.76
N GLU A 264 -11.34 -11.40 5.70
CA GLU A 264 -12.70 -11.88 5.45
C GLU A 264 -13.42 -10.99 4.42
N ILE A 265 -13.41 -9.67 4.62
CA ILE A 265 -14.00 -8.70 3.68
C ILE A 265 -13.41 -8.83 2.27
N ILE A 266 -12.09 -9.01 2.16
CA ILE A 266 -11.41 -9.19 0.88
C ILE A 266 -11.86 -10.48 0.20
N LEU A 267 -11.88 -11.60 0.93
CA LEU A 267 -12.24 -12.91 0.38
C LEU A 267 -13.72 -12.95 -0.03
N GLU A 268 -14.63 -12.37 0.74
CA GLU A 268 -16.04 -12.23 0.38
C GLU A 268 -16.22 -11.44 -0.91
N PHE A 269 -15.51 -10.29 -1.04
CA PHE A 269 -15.55 -9.50 -2.26
C PHE A 269 -15.04 -10.28 -3.46
N LEU A 270 -13.89 -10.95 -3.34
CA LEU A 270 -13.31 -11.75 -4.42
C LEU A 270 -14.25 -12.89 -4.86
N LYS A 271 -14.92 -13.55 -3.91
CA LYS A 271 -15.92 -14.58 -4.19
C LYS A 271 -17.13 -14.00 -4.95
N SER A 272 -17.59 -12.80 -4.58
CA SER A 272 -18.76 -12.16 -5.19
C SER A 272 -18.56 -11.73 -6.66
N ILE A 273 -17.30 -11.53 -7.08
CA ILE A 273 -16.97 -11.13 -8.46
C ILE A 273 -16.53 -12.33 -9.34
N SER A 274 -16.38 -13.51 -8.75
CA SER A 274 -16.00 -14.75 -9.47
C SER A 274 -17.20 -15.56 -9.94
N THR A 275 -18.41 -15.15 -9.52
CA THR A 275 -19.71 -15.69 -9.95
C THR A 275 -20.26 -14.90 -11.14
#